data_4dc07cadf34a53850b06ed65598ecf4f
#
_entry.id   4dc07cadf34a53850b06ed65598ecf4f
#
_cell.length_a   1.000
_cell.length_b   1.000
_cell.length_c   1.000
_cell.angle_alpha   90.00
_cell.angle_beta   90.00
_cell.angle_gamma   90.00
#
_symmetry.space_group_name_H-M   'P 1'
#
loop_
_entity.id
_entity.type
_entity.pdbx_description
1 polymer ?
#
loop_
_entity_poly.entity_id
_entity_poly.type
_entity_poly.pdbx_seq_one_letter_code
_entity_poly.pdbx_strand_id
1 'polypeptide(L)'
;MINTKNLKILSFITILSFLLIGCNGKLPGGDARKNSPDPAERVKKNLEEGRGFKLMDLGKNRGGTFEFASSNELWRASLDVIDFMPLTSVNYSGGIIITDWYSNEKNQNESIKISIRFLTNEIRSDALNVKVFTRICEKNLYNCKFIETNNTLVSELKKEILRKAAIYKKQNSEKESKNNLWNSKPKEE
;
A
#
# COMPACT_ATOMS: atom_id res chain seq x y z
N MET A 1 -52.54 26.55 38.11
CA MET A 1 -51.65 27.22 37.16
C MET A 1 -50.29 26.49 37.15
N ILE A 2 -50.00 25.80 36.10
CA ILE A 2 -48.69 25.08 35.98
C ILE A 2 -47.64 26.12 35.65
N ASN A 3 -46.62 26.19 36.47
CA ASN A 3 -45.53 27.17 36.35
C ASN A 3 -44.76 26.92 35.04
N THR A 4 -44.60 27.94 34.21
CA THR A 4 -43.95 27.85 32.88
C THR A 4 -42.54 27.31 32.92
N LYS A 5 -41.84 27.43 34.08
CA LYS A 5 -40.51 26.80 34.31
C LYS A 5 -40.63 25.28 34.40
N ASN A 6 -41.66 24.77 35.07
CA ASN A 6 -41.84 23.32 35.22
C ASN A 6 -42.26 22.67 33.89
N LEU A 7 -42.99 23.39 33.03
CA LEU A 7 -43.38 22.93 31.71
C LEU A 7 -42.15 22.79 30.78
N LYS A 8 -41.21 23.74 30.86
CA LYS A 8 -39.93 23.66 30.11
C LYS A 8 -39.04 22.52 30.57
N ILE A 9 -38.97 22.27 31.87
CA ILE A 9 -38.21 21.15 32.43
C ILE A 9 -38.83 19.82 32.00
N LEU A 10 -40.15 19.70 32.04
CA LEU A 10 -40.85 18.49 31.61
C LEU A 10 -40.61 18.20 30.11
N SER A 11 -40.65 19.24 29.26
CA SER A 11 -40.35 19.13 27.82
C SER A 11 -38.90 18.72 27.56
N PHE A 12 -37.96 19.21 28.36
CA PHE A 12 -36.54 18.84 28.22
C PHE A 12 -36.28 17.38 28.62
N ILE A 13 -36.96 16.89 29.67
CA ILE A 13 -36.88 15.49 30.12
C ILE A 13 -37.49 14.54 29.07
N THR A 14 -38.60 14.92 28.44
CA THR A 14 -39.22 14.10 27.40
C THR A 14 -38.35 14.02 26.13
N ILE A 15 -37.74 15.13 25.73
CA ILE A 15 -36.81 15.14 24.57
C ILE A 15 -35.55 14.29 24.88
N LEU A 16 -34.99 14.41 26.09
CA LEU A 16 -33.82 13.63 26.52
C LEU A 16 -34.15 12.13 26.58
N SER A 17 -35.38 11.77 27.00
CA SER A 17 -35.80 10.36 27.03
C SER A 17 -35.96 9.77 25.61
N PHE A 18 -36.35 10.54 24.60
CA PHE A 18 -36.40 10.10 23.20
C PHE A 18 -35.00 9.87 22.58
N LEU A 19 -33.98 10.59 23.03
CA LEU A 19 -32.59 10.39 22.55
C LEU A 19 -31.94 9.11 23.08
N LEU A 20 -32.50 8.53 24.16
CA LEU A 20 -31.97 7.28 24.74
C LEU A 20 -32.55 6.00 24.11
N ILE A 21 -33.56 6.08 23.26
CA ILE A 21 -34.22 4.93 22.62
C ILE A 21 -33.50 4.52 21.30
N GLY A 22 -32.40 5.18 20.93
CA GLY A 22 -31.71 5.03 19.65
C GLY A 22 -30.91 3.74 19.44
N CYS A 23 -30.80 2.84 20.40
CA CYS A 23 -30.19 1.51 20.20
C CYS A 23 -31.25 0.44 20.40
N ASN A 24 -31.77 -0.09 19.33
CA ASN A 24 -32.74 -1.18 19.23
C ASN A 24 -32.41 -2.43 20.11
N GLY A 25 -31.97 -2.24 21.35
CA GLY A 25 -31.68 -3.26 22.37
C GLY A 25 -30.52 -4.20 22.01
N LYS A 26 -29.84 -3.98 20.92
CA LYS A 26 -28.65 -4.74 20.52
C LYS A 26 -27.41 -3.94 20.90
N LEU A 27 -26.85 -4.26 22.05
CA LEU A 27 -25.49 -3.83 22.39
C LEU A 27 -24.54 -4.30 21.27
N PRO A 28 -23.57 -3.49 20.85
CA PRO A 28 -22.52 -3.91 19.94
C PRO A 28 -21.56 -4.86 20.65
N GLY A 29 -22.02 -6.04 20.96
CA GLY A 29 -21.29 -7.14 21.55
C GLY A 29 -21.86 -8.42 20.95
N GLY A 30 -21.00 -9.32 20.54
CA GLY A 30 -21.43 -10.59 19.95
C GLY A 30 -22.42 -11.31 20.85
N ASP A 31 -23.50 -11.82 20.29
CA ASP A 31 -24.51 -12.62 20.98
C ASP A 31 -23.83 -13.81 21.67
N ALA A 32 -23.78 -13.82 23.00
CA ALA A 32 -23.17 -14.86 23.80
C ALA A 32 -23.78 -16.25 23.56
N ARG A 33 -24.97 -16.32 22.96
CA ARG A 33 -25.63 -17.57 22.53
C ARG A 33 -25.02 -18.13 21.25
N LYS A 34 -24.41 -17.26 20.43
CA LYS A 34 -23.76 -17.63 19.17
C LYS A 34 -22.26 -17.78 19.30
N ASN A 35 -21.66 -17.00 20.20
CA ASN A 35 -20.21 -16.98 20.44
C ASN A 35 -19.95 -17.32 21.90
N SER A 36 -19.32 -18.45 22.16
CA SER A 36 -18.90 -18.84 23.52
C SER A 36 -18.01 -17.73 24.13
N PRO A 37 -18.20 -17.41 25.43
CA PRO A 37 -17.31 -16.51 26.15
C PRO A 37 -15.89 -17.09 26.28
N ASP A 38 -15.73 -18.43 26.20
CA ASP A 38 -14.42 -19.09 26.25
C ASP A 38 -13.67 -18.94 24.90
N PRO A 39 -12.45 -18.37 24.92
CA PRO A 39 -11.62 -18.25 23.72
C PRO A 39 -11.27 -19.60 23.09
N ALA A 40 -11.05 -20.66 23.89
CA ALA A 40 -10.69 -21.99 23.40
C ALA A 40 -11.83 -22.63 22.62
N GLU A 41 -13.07 -22.52 23.11
CA GLU A 41 -14.26 -23.02 22.42
C GLU A 41 -14.52 -22.24 21.11
N ARG A 42 -14.28 -20.95 21.09
CA ARG A 42 -14.40 -20.14 19.86
C ARG A 42 -13.40 -20.58 18.80
N VAL A 43 -12.15 -20.85 19.21
CA VAL A 43 -11.12 -21.35 18.28
C VAL A 43 -11.50 -22.72 17.76
N LYS A 44 -11.94 -23.64 18.63
CA LYS A 44 -12.36 -24.99 18.25
C LYS A 44 -13.53 -24.94 17.26
N LYS A 45 -14.56 -24.17 17.56
CA LYS A 45 -15.73 -23.98 16.68
C LYS A 45 -15.35 -23.38 15.34
N ASN A 46 -14.46 -22.38 15.31
CA ASN A 46 -13.99 -21.77 14.06
C ASN A 46 -13.16 -22.76 13.23
N LEU A 47 -12.41 -23.65 13.86
CA LEU A 47 -11.67 -24.72 13.17
C LEU A 47 -12.61 -25.76 12.57
N GLU A 48 -13.63 -26.20 13.33
CA GLU A 48 -14.64 -27.14 12.87
C GLU A 48 -15.51 -26.59 11.73
N GLU A 49 -15.88 -25.30 11.81
CA GLU A 49 -16.63 -24.61 10.75
C GLU A 49 -15.74 -24.16 9.57
N GLY A 50 -14.45 -24.45 9.62
CA GLY A 50 -13.51 -24.06 8.58
C GLY A 50 -13.27 -22.54 8.48
N ARG A 51 -13.64 -21.78 9.51
CA ARG A 51 -13.43 -20.33 9.63
C ARG A 51 -12.09 -19.97 10.26
N GLY A 52 -11.24 -20.95 10.54
CA GLY A 52 -9.89 -20.73 11.04
C GLY A 52 -9.03 -19.97 10.01
N PHE A 53 -7.96 -19.37 10.49
CA PHE A 53 -6.95 -18.74 9.64
C PHE A 53 -6.35 -19.78 8.69
N LYS A 54 -6.79 -19.78 7.44
CA LYS A 54 -6.24 -20.65 6.41
C LYS A 54 -5.07 -19.94 5.77
N LEU A 55 -3.86 -20.49 5.94
CA LEU A 55 -2.67 -19.99 5.23
C LEU A 55 -2.89 -19.97 3.70
N MET A 56 -3.77 -20.84 3.19
CA MET A 56 -4.14 -20.88 1.77
C MET A 56 -5.09 -19.76 1.34
N ASP A 57 -5.84 -19.15 2.25
CA ASP A 57 -6.69 -17.97 1.93
C ASP A 57 -5.90 -16.66 1.91
N LEU A 58 -4.65 -16.67 2.38
CA LEU A 58 -3.70 -15.57 2.17
C LEU A 58 -3.38 -15.33 0.69
N GLY A 59 -3.59 -16.33 -0.17
CA GLY A 59 -3.42 -16.23 -1.63
C GLY A 59 -4.66 -15.83 -2.42
N LYS A 60 -5.84 -15.76 -1.77
CA LYS A 60 -7.11 -15.42 -2.44
C LYS A 60 -7.78 -14.21 -1.80
N ASN A 61 -7.40 -13.01 -2.18
CA ASN A 61 -8.16 -11.76 -1.93
C ASN A 61 -8.17 -11.13 -0.53
N ARG A 62 -7.05 -11.11 0.19
CA ARG A 62 -6.83 -10.03 1.17
C ARG A 62 -5.37 -9.64 1.11
N GLY A 63 -5.10 -8.52 0.43
CA GLY A 63 -3.79 -7.93 0.32
C GLY A 63 -3.15 -7.71 1.69
N GLY A 64 -2.42 -8.72 2.16
CA GLY A 64 -1.42 -8.52 3.18
C GLY A 64 -0.26 -7.74 2.54
N THR A 65 0.35 -6.86 3.28
CA THR A 65 1.44 -5.95 2.90
C THR A 65 2.60 -6.63 2.15
N PHE A 66 2.70 -7.96 2.17
CA PHE A 66 3.78 -8.74 1.52
C PHE A 66 3.58 -8.95 0.01
N GLU A 67 2.35 -9.13 -0.45
CA GLU A 67 2.06 -9.29 -1.88
C GLU A 67 2.17 -7.98 -2.65
N PHE A 68 2.02 -6.89 -1.96
CA PHE A 68 1.98 -5.55 -2.51
C PHE A 68 3.30 -5.14 -3.19
N ALA A 69 4.44 -5.41 -2.59
CA ALA A 69 5.73 -5.00 -3.16
C ALA A 69 6.14 -5.86 -4.37
N SER A 70 5.71 -7.13 -4.43
CA SER A 70 6.00 -8.03 -5.54
C SER A 70 4.97 -7.97 -6.67
N SER A 71 3.73 -7.54 -6.39
CA SER A 71 2.64 -7.48 -7.36
C SER A 71 2.50 -6.11 -8.05
N ASN A 72 3.04 -5.04 -7.46
CA ASN A 72 3.00 -3.72 -8.09
C ASN A 72 4.07 -3.61 -9.18
N GLU A 73 3.64 -3.60 -10.42
CA GLU A 73 4.51 -3.57 -11.59
C GLU A 73 5.37 -2.30 -11.66
N LEU A 74 4.82 -1.15 -11.26
CA LEU A 74 5.58 0.11 -11.23
C LEU A 74 6.70 0.07 -10.20
N TRP A 75 6.41 -0.49 -9.03
CA TRP A 75 7.38 -0.63 -7.95
C TRP A 75 8.54 -1.54 -8.36
N ARG A 76 8.22 -2.73 -8.86
CA ARG A 76 9.22 -3.68 -9.36
C ARG A 76 10.06 -3.07 -10.48
N ALA A 77 9.41 -2.47 -11.46
CA ALA A 77 10.09 -1.82 -12.58
C ALA A 77 11.03 -0.70 -12.11
N SER A 78 10.62 0.07 -11.10
CA SER A 78 11.47 1.13 -10.54
C SER A 78 12.72 0.57 -9.87
N LEU A 79 12.58 -0.46 -9.05
CA LEU A 79 13.72 -1.13 -8.42
C LEU A 79 14.68 -1.70 -9.47
N ASP A 80 14.17 -2.35 -10.50
CA ASP A 80 14.99 -2.92 -11.57
C ASP A 80 15.70 -1.87 -12.46
N VAL A 81 15.14 -0.67 -12.59
CA VAL A 81 15.78 0.40 -13.39
C VAL A 81 16.94 1.04 -12.62
N ILE A 82 16.84 1.08 -11.29
CA ILE A 82 17.84 1.70 -10.41
C ILE A 82 18.73 0.66 -9.68
N ASP A 83 18.67 -0.61 -10.06
CA ASP A 83 19.35 -1.73 -9.39
C ASP A 83 20.88 -1.55 -9.28
N PHE A 84 21.47 -0.79 -10.19
CA PHE A 84 22.90 -0.46 -10.18
C PHE A 84 23.30 0.53 -9.07
N MET A 85 22.33 1.14 -8.37
CA MET A 85 22.56 2.14 -7.32
C MET A 85 22.23 1.57 -5.95
N PRO A 86 23.08 1.81 -4.92
CA PRO A 86 22.70 1.47 -3.55
C PRO A 86 21.48 2.29 -3.10
N LEU A 87 20.64 1.68 -2.29
CA LEU A 87 19.39 2.29 -1.80
C LEU A 87 19.61 2.82 -0.38
N THR A 88 19.23 4.07 -0.13
CA THR A 88 19.24 4.68 1.21
C THR A 88 17.92 4.46 1.94
N SER A 89 16.81 4.57 1.23
CA SER A 89 15.48 4.44 1.82
C SER A 89 14.50 3.83 0.84
N VAL A 90 13.80 2.81 1.30
CA VAL A 90 12.75 2.13 0.54
C VAL A 90 11.54 2.01 1.46
N ASN A 91 10.52 2.83 1.21
CA ASN A 91 9.27 2.80 1.98
C ASN A 91 8.10 2.53 1.03
N TYR A 92 7.66 1.28 1.04
CA TYR A 92 6.57 0.84 0.18
C TYR A 92 5.25 1.53 0.55
N SER A 93 4.89 1.55 1.83
CA SER A 93 3.64 2.17 2.31
C SER A 93 3.59 3.68 2.06
N GLY A 94 4.74 4.35 2.15
CA GLY A 94 4.89 5.77 1.82
C GLY A 94 5.05 6.04 0.32
N GLY A 95 5.16 4.98 -0.50
CA GLY A 95 5.32 5.10 -1.94
C GLY A 95 6.57 5.87 -2.35
N ILE A 96 7.72 5.60 -1.69
CA ILE A 96 8.97 6.32 -1.97
C ILE A 96 10.17 5.39 -2.00
N ILE A 97 11.04 5.60 -2.98
CA ILE A 97 12.36 4.98 -3.11
C ILE A 97 13.39 6.10 -3.23
N ILE A 98 14.47 6.01 -2.45
CA ILE A 98 15.57 6.96 -2.49
C ILE A 98 16.87 6.16 -2.58
N THR A 99 17.70 6.46 -3.60
CA THR A 99 19.03 5.87 -3.74
C THR A 99 20.03 6.60 -2.86
N ASP A 100 21.20 6.02 -2.68
CA ASP A 100 22.35 6.77 -2.18
C ASP A 100 23.00 7.55 -3.32
N TRP A 101 24.04 8.35 -2.98
CA TRP A 101 24.85 9.04 -3.94
C TRP A 101 25.69 8.03 -4.74
N TYR A 102 25.56 8.09 -6.04
CA TYR A 102 26.27 7.23 -6.97
C TYR A 102 27.16 8.08 -7.88
N SER A 103 28.45 7.74 -7.92
CA SER A 103 29.45 8.38 -8.79
C SER A 103 29.94 7.38 -9.82
N ASN A 104 30.15 7.81 -11.04
CA ASN A 104 30.81 6.99 -12.04
C ASN A 104 32.34 7.02 -11.80
N GLU A 105 33.03 5.91 -12.04
CA GLU A 105 34.49 5.81 -11.90
C GLU A 105 35.26 6.87 -12.67
N LYS A 106 34.71 7.33 -13.81
CA LYS A 106 35.31 8.36 -14.65
C LYS A 106 35.18 9.77 -14.09
N ASN A 107 34.23 10.02 -13.18
CA ASN A 107 33.95 11.39 -12.70
C ASN A 107 33.57 11.34 -11.21
N GLN A 108 34.58 11.14 -10.36
CA GLN A 108 34.39 11.00 -8.91
C GLN A 108 33.89 12.31 -8.22
N ASN A 109 34.10 13.44 -8.88
CA ASN A 109 33.67 14.74 -8.36
C ASN A 109 32.15 15.00 -8.54
N GLU A 110 31.51 14.19 -9.36
CA GLU A 110 30.08 14.29 -9.64
C GLU A 110 29.36 13.03 -9.14
N SER A 111 28.29 13.21 -8.40
CA SER A 111 27.45 12.11 -7.92
C SER A 111 25.99 12.44 -8.15
N ILE A 112 25.20 11.44 -8.44
CA ILE A 112 23.75 11.56 -8.59
C ILE A 112 23.02 10.80 -7.49
N LYS A 113 21.88 11.31 -7.11
CA LYS A 113 20.92 10.68 -6.20
C LYS A 113 19.54 10.74 -6.83
N ILE A 114 18.82 9.64 -6.83
CA ILE A 114 17.48 9.53 -7.43
C ILE A 114 16.46 9.37 -6.31
N SER A 115 15.36 10.12 -6.41
CA SER A 115 14.17 9.95 -5.58
C SER A 115 12.98 9.67 -6.48
N ILE A 116 12.31 8.55 -6.25
CA ILE A 116 11.10 8.12 -6.97
C ILE A 116 9.96 8.12 -5.98
N ARG A 117 8.93 8.92 -6.26
CA ARG A 117 7.68 8.95 -5.48
C ARG A 117 6.53 8.48 -6.34
N PHE A 118 5.81 7.49 -5.83
CA PHE A 118 4.63 6.92 -6.48
C PHE A 118 3.40 7.73 -6.08
N LEU A 119 2.65 8.19 -7.06
CA LEU A 119 1.44 8.99 -6.89
C LEU A 119 0.19 8.14 -7.10
N THR A 120 0.29 7.12 -7.94
CA THR A 120 -0.76 6.12 -8.19
C THR A 120 -0.14 4.75 -8.47
N ASN A 121 -0.97 3.71 -8.45
CA ASN A 121 -0.57 2.34 -8.82
C ASN A 121 -0.82 2.02 -10.30
N GLU A 122 -1.33 2.97 -11.06
CA GLU A 122 -1.64 2.80 -12.47
C GLU A 122 -0.42 3.09 -13.34
N ILE A 123 -0.24 2.34 -14.43
CA ILE A 123 0.86 2.55 -15.38
C ILE A 123 0.49 3.68 -16.33
N ARG A 124 0.81 4.91 -15.90
CA ARG A 124 0.59 6.14 -16.67
C ARG A 124 1.68 7.17 -16.38
N SER A 125 1.82 8.17 -17.26
CA SER A 125 2.95 9.12 -17.24
C SER A 125 3.03 9.99 -15.99
N ASP A 126 1.90 10.24 -15.32
CA ASP A 126 1.78 11.02 -14.09
C ASP A 126 1.82 10.17 -12.81
N ALA A 127 1.95 8.84 -12.95
CA ALA A 127 2.02 7.92 -11.80
C ALA A 127 3.28 8.10 -10.94
N LEU A 128 4.33 8.67 -11.52
CA LEU A 128 5.65 8.79 -10.90
C LEU A 128 6.12 10.24 -10.85
N ASN A 129 6.59 10.65 -9.69
CA ASN A 129 7.40 11.86 -9.54
C ASN A 129 8.87 11.43 -9.33
N VAL A 130 9.67 11.57 -10.37
CA VAL A 130 11.11 11.26 -10.34
C VAL A 130 11.89 12.56 -10.23
N LYS A 131 12.76 12.64 -9.24
CA LYS A 131 13.70 13.73 -9.02
C LYS A 131 15.12 13.20 -9.05
N VAL A 132 16.00 13.90 -9.75
CA VAL A 132 17.43 13.61 -9.80
C VAL A 132 18.16 14.78 -9.17
N PHE A 133 18.99 14.48 -8.20
CA PHE A 133 19.86 15.45 -7.56
C PHE A 133 21.30 15.16 -7.99
N THR A 134 22.00 16.19 -8.40
CA THR A 134 23.42 16.13 -8.73
C THR A 134 24.21 16.84 -7.65
N ARG A 135 25.25 16.19 -7.16
CA ARG A 135 26.23 16.76 -6.25
C ARG A 135 27.53 16.91 -7.01
N ILE A 136 28.04 18.12 -7.13
CA ILE A 136 29.31 18.44 -7.76
C ILE A 136 30.25 18.98 -6.68
N CYS A 137 31.37 18.29 -6.46
CA CYS A 137 32.36 18.64 -5.45
C CYS A 137 33.66 19.14 -6.09
N GLU A 138 34.36 20.05 -5.43
CA GLU A 138 35.74 20.40 -5.79
C GLU A 138 36.68 19.20 -5.51
N LYS A 139 37.93 19.30 -6.04
CA LYS A 139 38.92 18.21 -5.97
C LYS A 139 39.16 17.62 -4.58
N ASN A 140 38.84 18.35 -3.52
CA ASN A 140 39.02 17.94 -2.13
C ASN A 140 37.77 17.37 -1.47
N LEU A 141 36.66 17.20 -2.20
CA LEU A 141 35.36 16.68 -1.71
C LEU A 141 34.71 17.47 -0.56
N TYR A 142 35.27 18.61 -0.15
CA TYR A 142 34.77 19.41 0.96
C TYR A 142 33.78 20.51 0.55
N ASN A 143 33.87 20.98 -0.68
CA ASN A 143 33.02 22.04 -1.20
C ASN A 143 32.11 21.51 -2.28
N CYS A 144 30.86 21.12 -1.90
CA CYS A 144 29.94 20.47 -2.79
C CYS A 144 28.72 21.37 -3.06
N LYS A 145 28.35 21.51 -4.32
CA LYS A 145 27.08 22.10 -4.76
C LYS A 145 26.05 21.04 -5.04
N PHE A 146 24.82 21.27 -4.60
CA PHE A 146 23.68 20.38 -4.81
C PHE A 146 22.70 21.05 -5.75
N ILE A 147 22.33 20.37 -6.81
CA ILE A 147 21.44 20.89 -7.85
C ILE A 147 20.36 19.84 -8.12
N GLU A 148 19.09 20.25 -8.11
CA GLU A 148 18.01 19.42 -8.64
C GLU A 148 18.05 19.52 -10.17
N THR A 149 18.25 18.40 -10.82
CA THR A 149 18.45 18.36 -12.27
C THR A 149 17.15 17.93 -12.95
N ASN A 150 16.53 18.84 -13.67
CA ASN A 150 15.37 18.59 -14.54
C ASN A 150 15.84 18.45 -15.99
N ASN A 151 16.51 17.36 -16.32
CA ASN A 151 17.05 17.10 -17.64
C ASN A 151 16.42 15.87 -18.30
N THR A 152 16.94 15.50 -19.46
CA THR A 152 16.60 14.32 -20.25
C THR A 152 16.58 13.04 -19.40
N LEU A 153 17.49 12.92 -18.40
CA LEU A 153 17.60 11.76 -17.55
C LEU A 153 16.30 11.46 -16.76
N VAL A 154 15.62 12.50 -16.24
CA VAL A 154 14.34 12.32 -15.52
C VAL A 154 13.28 11.73 -16.46
N SER A 155 13.20 12.22 -17.68
CA SER A 155 12.23 11.75 -18.67
C SER A 155 12.56 10.34 -19.15
N GLU A 156 13.83 10.03 -19.33
CA GLU A 156 14.30 8.69 -19.73
C GLU A 156 14.03 7.66 -18.62
N LEU A 157 14.33 8.00 -17.36
CA LEU A 157 14.02 7.12 -16.21
C LEU A 157 12.53 6.83 -16.12
N LYS A 158 11.68 7.85 -16.22
CA LYS A 158 10.22 7.66 -16.21
C LYS A 158 9.77 6.75 -17.35
N LYS A 159 10.24 7.00 -18.57
CA LYS A 159 9.90 6.21 -19.75
C LYS A 159 10.31 4.76 -19.57
N GLU A 160 11.52 4.50 -19.07
CA GLU A 160 12.03 3.16 -18.88
C GLU A 160 11.28 2.38 -17.79
N ILE A 161 10.98 3.05 -16.67
CA ILE A 161 10.15 2.48 -15.60
C ILE A 161 8.77 2.08 -16.13
N LEU A 162 8.10 2.98 -16.84
CA LEU A 162 6.76 2.71 -17.41
C LEU A 162 6.80 1.59 -18.44
N ARG A 163 7.84 1.54 -19.28
CA ARG A 163 8.05 0.47 -20.26
C ARG A 163 8.20 -0.89 -19.58
N LYS A 164 9.06 -0.99 -18.57
CA LYS A 164 9.24 -2.23 -17.80
C LYS A 164 7.98 -2.64 -17.05
N ALA A 165 7.27 -1.68 -16.44
CA ALA A 165 6.04 -1.93 -15.73
C ALA A 165 4.95 -2.51 -16.67
N ALA A 166 4.84 -2.00 -17.89
CA ALA A 166 3.92 -2.54 -18.89
C ALA A 166 4.25 -3.98 -19.29
N ILE A 167 5.53 -4.33 -19.39
CA ILE A 167 5.98 -5.70 -19.63
C ILE A 167 5.58 -6.61 -18.47
N TYR A 168 5.80 -6.20 -17.23
CA TYR A 168 5.43 -6.98 -16.04
C TYR A 168 3.92 -7.19 -15.93
N LYS A 169 3.13 -6.17 -16.23
CA LYS A 169 1.66 -6.27 -16.28
C LYS A 169 1.22 -7.33 -17.29
N LYS A 170 1.80 -7.32 -18.50
CA LYS A 170 1.51 -8.32 -19.52
C LYS A 170 1.87 -9.73 -19.04
N GLN A 171 3.04 -9.93 -18.46
CA GLN A 171 3.47 -11.23 -17.93
C GLN A 171 2.56 -11.73 -16.81
N ASN A 172 2.10 -10.85 -15.93
CA ASN A 172 1.19 -11.20 -14.84
C ASN A 172 -0.18 -11.62 -15.40
N SER A 173 -0.73 -10.89 -16.37
CA SER A 173 -2.01 -11.24 -17.00
C SER A 173 -1.97 -12.57 -17.74
N GLU A 174 -0.85 -12.90 -18.39
CA GLU A 174 -0.65 -14.19 -19.06
C GLU A 174 -0.57 -15.37 -18.04
N LYS A 175 0.08 -15.15 -16.89
CA LYS A 175 0.14 -16.15 -15.81
C LYS A 175 -1.25 -16.41 -15.20
N GLU A 176 -2.01 -15.35 -14.93
CA GLU A 176 -3.37 -15.46 -14.42
C GLU A 176 -4.29 -16.20 -15.39
N SER A 177 -4.20 -15.90 -16.67
CA SER A 177 -4.96 -16.59 -17.72
C SER A 177 -4.64 -18.09 -17.75
N LYS A 178 -3.36 -18.48 -17.69
CA LYS A 178 -2.94 -19.88 -17.64
C LYS A 178 -3.42 -20.60 -16.37
N ASN A 179 -3.36 -19.95 -15.22
CA ASN A 179 -3.83 -20.51 -13.96
C ASN A 179 -5.35 -20.72 -13.97
N ASN A 180 -6.12 -19.81 -14.55
CA ASN A 180 -7.56 -19.94 -14.66
C ASN A 180 -7.94 -21.09 -15.61
N LEU A 181 -7.22 -21.27 -16.71
CA LEU A 181 -7.40 -22.42 -17.62
C LEU A 181 -7.10 -23.75 -16.96
N TRP A 182 -6.09 -23.82 -16.08
CA TRP A 182 -5.75 -25.02 -15.35
C TRP A 182 -6.82 -25.39 -14.31
N ASN A 183 -7.35 -24.40 -13.60
CA ASN A 183 -8.36 -24.59 -12.56
C ASN A 183 -9.77 -24.88 -13.12
N SER A 184 -10.01 -24.62 -14.41
CA SER A 184 -11.28 -24.89 -15.11
C SER A 184 -11.37 -26.27 -15.74
N LYS A 185 -10.30 -27.08 -15.71
CA LYS A 185 -10.38 -28.47 -16.17
C LYS A 185 -11.22 -29.30 -15.20
N PRO A 186 -12.22 -30.11 -15.69
CA PRO A 186 -12.95 -31.03 -14.86
C PRO A 186 -11.97 -31.98 -14.17
N LYS A 187 -12.14 -32.23 -12.88
CA LYS A 187 -11.46 -33.33 -12.22
C LYS A 187 -12.07 -34.59 -12.81
N GLU A 188 -11.28 -35.34 -13.53
CA GLU A 188 -11.66 -36.70 -13.93
C GLU A 188 -11.86 -37.52 -12.62
N GLU A 189 -13.09 -37.97 -12.44
CA GLU A 189 -13.47 -38.94 -11.39
C GLU A 189 -12.95 -40.33 -11.74
#